data_322f4b8581681cab72bf862121ec8dcb
#
_entry.id   322f4b8581681cab72bf862121ec8dcb
#
_cell.length_a   1.000
_cell.length_b   1.000
_cell.length_c   1.000
_cell.angle_alpha   90.00
_cell.angle_beta   90.00
_cell.angle_gamma   90.00
#
_symmetry.space_group_name_H-M   'P 1'
#
loop_
_entity.id
_entity.type
_entity.pdbx_description
1 polymer ?
#
loop_
_entity_poly.entity_id
_entity_poly.type
_entity_poly.pdbx_seq_one_letter_code
_entity_poly.pdbx_strand_id
1 'polypeptide(L)'
;MTPDGERYALTEAAEAVDPGVTLIPRERFMAMTLDTDDYARYVAPARQAYAHAQTKLHPQALTLFIAILVLLLISMATFRSPAVALMPDVTLKPLRSKGNAVINLMGSAGGILILILGMVFATGAARNALMPYGTFFGIVSILMILSLGIFMLTVREPRFVQEMHQQSREYGIEEGGGEERRSGGRKLEADERRSLLFILLSIVLWFMGYNAVTSKYSVYADKVLSRDFNMTLIIAQAAAIVSYLPVGIIASKVGRKKTILAGVVMLTIAFGTASFLRAGSSPLLMNCMFALAGIAWATINVNSFPMVVEMCRGGDVGKYTGFYYTASMAAQTITPYLSGLLMDNAGLTALFPYATVFTALAFVTMLFVRHGDSKPEARRGLEALDND
;
A
#
# COMPACT_ATOMS: atom_id res chain seq x y z
N MET A 1 37.10 -3.73 4.12
CA MET A 1 38.31 -2.91 4.37
C MET A 1 37.88 -1.46 4.45
N THR A 2 38.48 -0.69 5.35
CA THR A 2 38.27 0.76 5.43
C THR A 2 39.01 1.49 4.30
N PRO A 3 38.75 2.79 4.05
CA PRO A 3 39.55 3.61 3.13
C PRO A 3 41.07 3.55 3.40
N ASP A 4 41.45 3.35 4.66
CA ASP A 4 42.84 3.25 5.11
C ASP A 4 43.43 1.84 4.96
N GLY A 5 42.70 0.90 4.36
CA GLY A 5 43.16 -0.47 4.11
C GLY A 5 42.99 -1.44 5.29
N GLU A 6 42.47 -1.00 6.43
CA GLU A 6 42.26 -1.85 7.60
C GLU A 6 41.01 -2.74 7.47
N ARG A 7 41.08 -3.94 8.01
CA ARG A 7 39.88 -4.78 8.23
C ARG A 7 39.14 -4.26 9.44
N TYR A 8 37.82 -4.24 9.36
CA TYR A 8 36.97 -3.76 10.45
C TYR A 8 35.79 -4.69 10.72
N ALA A 9 35.29 -4.66 11.93
CA ALA A 9 34.08 -5.32 12.40
C ALA A 9 33.10 -4.30 12.99
N LEU A 10 31.80 -4.59 12.86
CA LEU A 10 30.75 -3.75 13.40
C LEU A 10 30.37 -4.11 14.84
N THR A 11 30.73 -5.30 15.29
CA THR A 11 30.43 -5.82 16.63
C THR A 11 31.51 -6.77 17.08
N GLU A 12 31.67 -6.98 18.41
CA GLU A 12 32.57 -7.95 19.03
C GLU A 12 32.32 -9.39 18.51
N ALA A 13 31.09 -9.72 18.15
CA ALA A 13 30.77 -11.03 17.56
C ALA A 13 31.48 -11.25 16.21
N ALA A 14 31.83 -10.22 15.47
CA ALA A 14 32.57 -10.35 14.21
C ALA A 14 34.06 -10.61 14.46
N GLU A 15 34.63 -10.14 15.58
CA GLU A 15 35.99 -10.44 16.00
C GLU A 15 36.16 -11.92 16.34
N ALA A 16 35.12 -12.55 16.89
CA ALA A 16 35.12 -14.00 17.16
C ALA A 16 35.07 -14.85 15.87
N VAL A 17 34.57 -14.29 14.76
CA VAL A 17 34.51 -14.97 13.45
C VAL A 17 35.76 -14.75 12.61
N ASP A 18 36.40 -13.59 12.72
CA ASP A 18 37.66 -13.24 12.03
C ASP A 18 38.60 -12.49 13.00
N PRO A 19 39.48 -13.20 13.68
CA PRO A 19 40.36 -12.62 14.72
C PRO A 19 41.37 -11.58 14.22
N GLY A 20 41.43 -11.32 12.92
CA GLY A 20 42.25 -10.27 12.34
C GLY A 20 41.53 -8.94 12.09
N VAL A 21 40.36 -8.75 12.68
CA VAL A 21 39.51 -7.58 12.40
C VAL A 21 39.54 -6.60 13.57
N THR A 22 39.75 -5.33 13.27
CA THR A 22 39.70 -4.25 14.26
C THR A 22 38.32 -3.70 14.39
N LEU A 23 37.81 -3.52 15.62
CA LEU A 23 36.52 -2.88 15.88
C LEU A 23 36.54 -1.40 15.48
N ILE A 24 35.56 -0.97 14.68
CA ILE A 24 35.42 0.44 14.34
C ILE A 24 34.75 1.17 15.51
N PRO A 25 35.33 2.29 16.00
CA PRO A 25 34.65 3.18 16.93
C PRO A 25 33.29 3.65 16.35
N ARG A 26 32.26 3.76 17.20
CA ARG A 26 30.91 4.17 16.82
C ARG A 26 30.89 5.47 16.01
N GLU A 27 31.70 6.43 16.39
CA GLU A 27 31.81 7.73 15.70
C GLU A 27 32.31 7.59 14.27
N ARG A 28 33.36 6.78 14.04
CA ARG A 28 33.92 6.50 12.71
C ARG A 28 32.91 5.72 11.86
N PHE A 29 32.25 4.72 12.45
CA PHE A 29 31.17 3.99 11.79
C PHE A 29 30.04 4.93 11.35
N MET A 30 29.61 5.84 12.24
CA MET A 30 28.59 6.83 11.91
C MET A 30 29.03 7.78 10.79
N ALA A 31 30.27 8.24 10.78
CA ALA A 31 30.80 9.06 9.69
C ALA A 31 30.77 8.32 8.34
N MET A 32 31.20 7.07 8.29
CA MET A 32 31.19 6.23 7.09
C MET A 32 29.76 5.91 6.61
N THR A 33 28.77 5.87 7.51
CA THR A 33 27.38 5.60 7.15
C THR A 33 26.64 6.84 6.64
N LEU A 34 27.16 8.03 6.93
CA LEU A 34 26.62 9.29 6.39
C LEU A 34 27.13 9.58 4.97
N ASP A 35 28.26 8.97 4.59
CA ASP A 35 28.79 9.01 3.23
C ASP A 35 28.22 7.82 2.45
N THR A 36 27.46 8.10 1.38
CA THR A 36 26.78 7.08 0.57
C THR A 36 27.78 6.17 -0.15
N ASP A 37 28.90 6.69 -0.60
CA ASP A 37 29.92 5.95 -1.33
C ASP A 37 30.71 5.03 -0.40
N ASP A 38 31.11 5.52 0.76
CA ASP A 38 31.79 4.73 1.78
C ASP A 38 30.88 3.63 2.35
N TYR A 39 29.59 3.95 2.59
CA TYR A 39 28.61 2.94 3.02
C TYR A 39 28.49 1.80 1.99
N ALA A 40 28.28 2.13 0.74
CA ALA A 40 28.10 1.14 -0.32
C ALA A 40 29.37 0.31 -0.55
N ARG A 41 30.54 0.93 -0.47
CA ARG A 41 31.82 0.31 -0.81
C ARG A 41 32.41 -0.52 0.33
N TYR A 42 32.24 -0.10 1.57
CA TYR A 42 32.92 -0.72 2.74
C TYR A 42 31.92 -1.34 3.73
N VAL A 43 30.87 -0.61 4.13
CA VAL A 43 29.96 -1.04 5.19
C VAL A 43 28.99 -2.12 4.73
N ALA A 44 28.34 -1.92 3.58
CA ALA A 44 27.35 -2.87 3.09
C ALA A 44 27.93 -4.26 2.79
N PRO A 45 29.09 -4.42 2.11
CA PRO A 45 29.72 -5.72 1.90
C PRO A 45 30.13 -6.40 3.21
N ALA A 46 30.68 -5.64 4.17
CA ALA A 46 31.07 -6.19 5.46
C ALA A 46 29.86 -6.72 6.25
N ARG A 47 28.74 -5.99 6.25
CA ARG A 47 27.48 -6.44 6.87
C ARG A 47 26.93 -7.69 6.20
N GLN A 48 27.00 -7.80 4.87
CA GLN A 48 26.59 -9.00 4.14
C GLN A 48 27.48 -10.19 4.48
N ALA A 49 28.79 -10.02 4.51
CA ALA A 49 29.74 -11.07 4.89
C ALA A 49 29.51 -11.56 6.33
N TYR A 50 29.31 -10.61 7.26
CA TYR A 50 29.00 -10.93 8.65
C TYR A 50 27.67 -11.70 8.77
N ALA A 51 26.60 -11.20 8.13
CA ALA A 51 25.29 -11.87 8.16
C ALA A 51 25.38 -13.29 7.58
N HIS A 52 26.14 -13.48 6.50
CA HIS A 52 26.37 -14.79 5.90
C HIS A 52 27.14 -15.75 6.84
N ALA A 53 28.18 -15.25 7.50
CA ALA A 53 28.93 -16.03 8.48
C ALA A 53 28.06 -16.44 9.68
N GLN A 54 27.31 -15.50 10.25
CA GLN A 54 26.39 -15.77 11.38
C GLN A 54 25.27 -16.75 10.99
N THR A 55 24.77 -16.66 9.78
CA THR A 55 23.75 -17.61 9.28
C THR A 55 24.32 -19.03 9.17
N LYS A 56 25.58 -19.19 8.77
CA LYS A 56 26.23 -20.50 8.74
C LYS A 56 26.50 -21.06 10.13
N LEU A 57 26.87 -20.22 11.08
CA LEU A 57 27.14 -20.61 12.46
C LEU A 57 25.87 -20.97 13.24
N HIS A 58 24.78 -20.24 12.97
CA HIS A 58 23.51 -20.36 13.69
C HIS A 58 22.31 -20.57 12.74
N PRO A 59 22.27 -21.65 11.95
CA PRO A 59 21.18 -21.89 10.99
C PRO A 59 19.82 -22.01 11.65
N GLN A 60 19.76 -22.49 12.91
CA GLN A 60 18.52 -22.59 13.68
C GLN A 60 17.90 -21.22 13.98
N ALA A 61 18.71 -20.19 14.24
CA ALA A 61 18.22 -18.83 14.49
C ALA A 61 17.56 -18.25 13.23
N LEU A 62 18.13 -18.47 12.05
CA LEU A 62 17.53 -18.05 10.78
C LEU A 62 16.23 -18.80 10.53
N THR A 63 16.20 -20.13 10.74
CA THR A 63 14.99 -20.95 10.56
C THR A 63 13.87 -20.49 11.48
N LEU A 64 14.17 -20.23 12.75
CA LEU A 64 13.21 -19.70 13.72
C LEU A 64 12.69 -18.32 13.30
N PHE A 65 13.58 -17.42 12.86
CA PHE A 65 13.20 -16.11 12.35
C PHE A 65 12.22 -16.22 11.16
N ILE A 66 12.53 -17.07 10.18
CA ILE A 66 11.67 -17.30 9.02
C ILE A 66 10.32 -17.88 9.45
N ALA A 67 10.32 -18.84 10.38
CA ALA A 67 9.08 -19.44 10.89
C ALA A 67 8.17 -18.41 11.58
N ILE A 68 8.74 -17.56 12.43
CA ILE A 68 8.01 -16.45 13.08
C ILE A 68 7.48 -15.46 12.05
N LEU A 69 8.27 -15.12 11.05
CA LEU A 69 7.85 -14.21 9.97
C LEU A 69 6.68 -14.80 9.17
N VAL A 70 6.74 -16.09 8.83
CA VAL A 70 5.64 -16.79 8.13
C VAL A 70 4.38 -16.82 8.99
N LEU A 71 4.50 -17.11 10.29
CA LEU A 71 3.37 -17.08 11.22
C LEU A 71 2.73 -15.69 11.31
N LEU A 72 3.54 -14.64 11.37
CA LEU A 72 3.08 -13.25 11.36
C LEU A 72 2.34 -12.91 10.05
N LEU A 73 2.87 -13.32 8.90
CA LEU A 73 2.23 -13.11 7.60
C LEU A 73 0.89 -13.84 7.48
N ILE A 74 0.81 -15.08 7.98
CA ILE A 74 -0.45 -15.86 8.03
C ILE A 74 -1.47 -15.14 8.94
N SER A 75 -1.06 -14.70 10.12
CA SER A 75 -1.91 -13.96 11.06
C SER A 75 -2.45 -12.67 10.41
N MET A 76 -1.61 -11.92 9.73
CA MET A 76 -2.01 -10.71 8.99
C MET A 76 -2.97 -11.01 7.85
N ALA A 77 -2.75 -12.09 7.10
CA ALA A 77 -3.63 -12.51 6.02
C ALA A 77 -5.03 -12.90 6.54
N THR A 78 -5.07 -13.65 7.66
CA THR A 78 -6.32 -14.07 8.30
C THR A 78 -7.11 -12.90 8.86
N PHE A 79 -6.43 -11.95 9.51
CA PHE A 79 -7.06 -10.77 10.11
C PHE A 79 -7.59 -9.77 9.08
N ARG A 80 -6.86 -9.56 7.97
CA ARG A 80 -7.08 -8.44 7.06
C ARG A 80 -8.47 -8.44 6.40
N SER A 81 -8.92 -9.58 5.92
CA SER A 81 -10.19 -9.68 5.21
C SER A 81 -11.40 -9.36 6.11
N PRO A 82 -11.57 -9.97 7.31
CA PRO A 82 -12.65 -9.61 8.24
C PRO A 82 -12.59 -8.15 8.69
N ALA A 83 -11.39 -7.64 9.02
CA ALA A 83 -11.23 -6.27 9.52
C ALA A 83 -11.67 -5.23 8.48
N VAL A 84 -11.38 -5.45 7.20
CA VAL A 84 -11.79 -4.52 6.14
C VAL A 84 -13.26 -4.72 5.74
N ALA A 85 -13.79 -5.94 5.84
CA ALA A 85 -15.20 -6.21 5.58
C ALA A 85 -16.14 -5.49 6.55
N LEU A 86 -15.68 -5.18 7.76
CA LEU A 86 -16.46 -4.42 8.74
C LEU A 86 -16.98 -3.09 8.19
N MET A 87 -16.18 -2.36 7.41
CA MET A 87 -16.60 -1.05 6.89
C MET A 87 -17.87 -1.13 6.02
N PRO A 88 -17.95 -1.95 4.98
CA PRO A 88 -19.18 -2.06 4.20
C PRO A 88 -20.34 -2.70 4.96
N ASP A 89 -20.08 -3.48 6.02
CA ASP A 89 -21.14 -4.08 6.84
C ASP A 89 -21.82 -3.07 7.77
N VAL A 90 -21.12 -2.01 8.17
CA VAL A 90 -21.66 -0.97 9.07
C VAL A 90 -21.96 0.37 8.35
N THR A 91 -21.74 0.45 7.03
CA THR A 91 -21.86 1.71 6.29
C THR A 91 -22.90 1.58 5.18
N LEU A 92 -23.81 2.56 5.12
CA LEU A 92 -24.80 2.68 4.04
C LEU A 92 -24.11 2.69 2.66
N LYS A 93 -24.70 2.01 1.67
CA LYS A 93 -24.12 1.86 0.33
C LYS A 93 -23.64 3.17 -0.30
N PRO A 94 -24.40 4.29 -0.30
CA PRO A 94 -23.95 5.56 -0.88
C PRO A 94 -22.73 6.15 -0.17
N LEU A 95 -22.58 5.90 1.13
CA LEU A 95 -21.50 6.45 1.96
C LEU A 95 -20.24 5.60 2.00
N ARG A 96 -20.20 4.42 1.40
CA ARG A 96 -19.06 3.49 1.43
C ARG A 96 -17.78 4.11 0.88
N SER A 97 -17.85 4.99 -0.12
CA SER A 97 -16.66 5.70 -0.62
C SER A 97 -16.12 6.70 0.39
N LYS A 98 -17.00 7.43 1.10
CA LYS A 98 -16.59 8.31 2.21
C LYS A 98 -15.96 7.50 3.35
N GLY A 99 -16.60 6.40 3.76
CA GLY A 99 -16.06 5.47 4.77
C GLY A 99 -14.69 4.93 4.40
N ASN A 100 -14.52 4.48 3.15
CA ASN A 100 -13.22 3.99 2.67
C ASN A 100 -12.16 5.10 2.59
N ALA A 101 -12.54 6.35 2.30
CA ALA A 101 -11.64 7.50 2.34
C ALA A 101 -11.10 7.73 3.77
N VAL A 102 -11.97 7.66 4.79
CA VAL A 102 -11.56 7.76 6.20
C VAL A 102 -10.60 6.63 6.59
N ILE A 103 -10.89 5.39 6.19
CA ILE A 103 -10.00 4.24 6.46
C ILE A 103 -8.61 4.44 5.83
N ASN A 104 -8.55 4.88 4.56
CA ASN A 104 -7.29 5.15 3.89
C ASN A 104 -6.52 6.31 4.56
N LEU A 105 -7.22 7.35 5.00
CA LEU A 105 -6.63 8.46 5.73
C LEU A 105 -6.03 7.99 7.07
N MET A 106 -6.76 7.19 7.83
CA MET A 106 -6.28 6.62 9.11
C MET A 106 -5.13 5.65 8.91
N GLY A 107 -5.18 4.83 7.85
CA GLY A 107 -4.05 3.98 7.46
C GLY A 107 -2.78 4.77 7.15
N SER A 108 -2.92 5.88 6.42
CA SER A 108 -1.81 6.79 6.14
C SER A 108 -1.28 7.48 7.40
N ALA A 109 -2.15 7.88 8.32
CA ALA A 109 -1.77 8.44 9.62
C ALA A 109 -0.97 7.42 10.46
N GLY A 110 -1.39 6.16 10.47
CA GLY A 110 -0.64 5.06 11.08
C GLY A 110 0.74 4.87 10.46
N GLY A 111 0.82 4.93 9.12
CA GLY A 111 2.09 4.90 8.39
C GLY A 111 3.03 6.04 8.79
N ILE A 112 2.54 7.26 8.90
CA ILE A 112 3.30 8.43 9.37
C ILE A 112 3.80 8.22 10.80
N LEU A 113 2.97 7.69 11.69
CA LEU A 113 3.36 7.39 13.07
C LEU A 113 4.54 6.43 13.12
N ILE A 114 4.51 5.35 12.32
CA ILE A 114 5.62 4.39 12.23
C ILE A 114 6.89 5.04 11.64
N LEU A 115 6.74 5.94 10.65
CA LEU A 115 7.89 6.69 10.11
C LEU A 115 8.51 7.62 11.17
N ILE A 116 7.70 8.31 11.97
CA ILE A 116 8.19 9.14 13.08
C ILE A 116 8.93 8.27 14.12
N LEU A 117 8.36 7.15 14.53
CA LEU A 117 9.03 6.18 15.39
C LEU A 117 10.34 5.69 14.75
N GLY A 118 10.33 5.42 13.45
CA GLY A 118 11.52 5.03 12.69
C GLY A 118 12.63 6.09 12.75
N MET A 119 12.28 7.37 12.66
CA MET A 119 13.26 8.46 12.82
C MET A 119 13.83 8.52 14.23
N VAL A 120 12.99 8.37 15.25
CA VAL A 120 13.42 8.36 16.66
C VAL A 120 14.36 7.18 16.95
N PHE A 121 14.06 6.00 16.44
CA PHE A 121 14.84 4.78 16.63
C PHE A 121 15.92 4.55 15.57
N ALA A 122 16.13 5.50 14.68
CA ALA A 122 17.17 5.46 13.64
C ALA A 122 17.09 4.22 12.72
N THR A 123 15.88 3.92 12.19
CA THR A 123 15.65 2.77 11.28
C THR A 123 16.26 2.96 9.88
N GLY A 124 16.85 4.10 9.57
CA GLY A 124 17.50 4.37 8.29
C GLY A 124 18.59 3.34 7.96
N ALA A 125 18.82 3.07 6.68
CA ALA A 125 19.71 2.01 6.19
C ALA A 125 21.11 2.02 6.83
N ALA A 126 21.65 3.21 7.08
CA ALA A 126 22.94 3.38 7.71
C ALA A 126 22.94 3.12 9.22
N ARG A 127 21.89 3.56 9.92
CA ARG A 127 21.83 3.51 11.38
C ARG A 127 21.16 2.24 11.93
N ASN A 128 20.50 1.46 11.09
CA ASN A 128 19.73 0.29 11.52
C ASN A 128 20.59 -0.81 12.19
N ALA A 129 21.90 -0.83 11.95
CA ALA A 129 22.82 -1.73 12.63
C ALA A 129 22.90 -1.49 14.16
N LEU A 130 22.64 -0.24 14.59
CA LEU A 130 22.68 0.19 16.00
C LEU A 130 21.28 0.29 16.62
N MET A 131 20.25 -0.08 15.87
CA MET A 131 18.86 0.06 16.29
C MET A 131 18.50 -0.96 17.37
N PRO A 132 17.86 -0.53 18.47
CA PRO A 132 17.33 -1.44 19.48
C PRO A 132 16.00 -2.07 18.98
N TYR A 133 16.10 -3.08 18.12
CA TYR A 133 14.95 -3.73 17.50
C TYR A 133 13.90 -4.21 18.50
N GLY A 134 14.34 -4.78 19.65
CA GLY A 134 13.42 -5.25 20.68
C GLY A 134 12.55 -4.13 21.24
N THR A 135 13.12 -2.97 21.52
CA THR A 135 12.40 -1.80 22.03
C THR A 135 11.45 -1.24 20.97
N PHE A 136 11.91 -1.10 19.73
CA PHE A 136 11.08 -0.59 18.63
C PHE A 136 9.86 -1.48 18.40
N PHE A 137 10.05 -2.77 18.17
CA PHE A 137 8.94 -3.70 17.96
C PHE A 137 8.08 -3.87 19.21
N GLY A 138 8.66 -3.76 20.41
CA GLY A 138 7.91 -3.73 21.66
C GLY A 138 6.92 -2.57 21.73
N ILE A 139 7.35 -1.35 21.41
CA ILE A 139 6.48 -0.16 21.34
C ILE A 139 5.38 -0.34 20.31
N VAL A 140 5.72 -0.80 19.10
CA VAL A 140 4.73 -1.04 18.02
C VAL A 140 3.71 -2.08 18.49
N SER A 141 4.14 -3.17 19.12
CA SER A 141 3.24 -4.21 19.66
C SER A 141 2.31 -3.68 20.74
N ILE A 142 2.80 -2.87 21.65
CA ILE A 142 1.98 -2.22 22.70
C ILE A 142 0.93 -1.31 22.05
N LEU A 143 1.31 -0.48 21.07
CA LEU A 143 0.37 0.38 20.35
C LEU A 143 -0.72 -0.44 19.64
N MET A 144 -0.36 -1.56 19.01
CA MET A 144 -1.32 -2.47 18.37
C MET A 144 -2.29 -3.08 19.37
N ILE A 145 -1.79 -3.57 20.53
CA ILE A 145 -2.61 -4.17 21.59
C ILE A 145 -3.56 -3.12 22.20
N LEU A 146 -3.06 -1.92 22.47
CA LEU A 146 -3.89 -0.83 22.99
C LEU A 146 -4.99 -0.44 22.00
N SER A 147 -4.64 -0.29 20.71
CA SER A 147 -5.60 0.03 19.65
C SER A 147 -6.66 -1.05 19.51
N LEU A 148 -6.25 -2.32 19.56
CA LEU A 148 -7.17 -3.45 19.54
C LEU A 148 -8.08 -3.46 20.78
N GLY A 149 -7.52 -3.19 21.97
CA GLY A 149 -8.29 -3.08 23.22
C GLY A 149 -9.36 -1.98 23.16
N ILE A 150 -8.99 -0.79 22.67
CA ILE A 150 -9.93 0.32 22.46
C ILE A 150 -11.03 -0.10 21.47
N PHE A 151 -10.65 -0.71 20.34
CA PHE A 151 -11.60 -1.21 19.35
C PHE A 151 -12.59 -2.21 19.95
N MET A 152 -12.12 -3.22 20.68
CA MET A 152 -12.97 -4.25 21.28
C MET A 152 -13.93 -3.69 22.34
N LEU A 153 -13.55 -2.61 23.04
CA LEU A 153 -14.38 -1.97 24.06
C LEU A 153 -15.41 -1.02 23.45
N THR A 154 -15.10 -0.38 22.33
CA THR A 154 -15.93 0.68 21.74
C THR A 154 -16.81 0.18 20.59
N VAL A 155 -16.34 -0.76 19.77
CA VAL A 155 -17.05 -1.22 18.57
C VAL A 155 -17.91 -2.43 18.89
N ARG A 156 -19.22 -2.26 18.75
CA ARG A 156 -20.22 -3.33 18.89
C ARG A 156 -20.83 -3.62 17.53
N GLU A 157 -20.13 -4.42 16.72
CA GLU A 157 -20.51 -4.72 15.35
C GLU A 157 -21.99 -5.12 15.18
N PRO A 158 -22.57 -6.05 15.98
CA PRO A 158 -23.97 -6.45 15.78
C PRO A 158 -24.95 -5.27 15.91
N ARG A 159 -24.67 -4.32 16.80
CA ARG A 159 -25.50 -3.13 16.99
C ARG A 159 -25.36 -2.18 15.78
N PHE A 160 -24.15 -1.90 15.33
CA PHE A 160 -23.93 -1.00 14.20
C PHE A 160 -24.52 -1.57 12.89
N VAL A 161 -24.43 -2.88 12.70
CA VAL A 161 -25.07 -3.55 11.56
C VAL A 161 -26.60 -3.42 11.62
N GLN A 162 -27.21 -3.57 12.81
CA GLN A 162 -28.66 -3.38 12.98
C GLN A 162 -29.08 -1.92 12.70
N GLU A 163 -28.32 -0.95 13.25
CA GLU A 163 -28.55 0.48 13.01
C GLU A 163 -28.43 0.82 11.52
N MET A 164 -27.42 0.28 10.83
CA MET A 164 -27.24 0.46 9.40
C MET A 164 -28.42 -0.11 8.60
N HIS A 165 -28.89 -1.33 8.94
CA HIS A 165 -30.06 -1.92 8.28
C HIS A 165 -31.35 -1.14 8.53
N GLN A 166 -31.54 -0.60 9.74
CA GLN A 166 -32.70 0.24 10.07
C GLN A 166 -32.68 1.52 9.24
N GLN A 167 -31.58 2.24 9.24
CA GLN A 167 -31.42 3.45 8.43
C GLN A 167 -31.58 3.17 6.93
N SER A 168 -31.05 2.06 6.43
CA SER A 168 -31.19 1.65 5.04
C SER A 168 -32.67 1.50 4.64
N ARG A 169 -33.52 0.94 5.53
CA ARG A 169 -34.96 0.83 5.31
C ARG A 169 -35.64 2.18 5.37
N GLU A 170 -35.30 3.03 6.33
CA GLU A 170 -35.85 4.37 6.51
C GLU A 170 -35.63 5.25 5.27
N TYR A 171 -34.41 5.18 4.70
CA TYR A 171 -34.05 5.91 3.48
C TYR A 171 -34.42 5.18 2.19
N GLY A 172 -35.03 3.97 2.28
CA GLY A 172 -35.42 3.15 1.13
C GLY A 172 -34.27 2.79 0.22
N ILE A 173 -33.07 2.63 0.81
CA ILE A 173 -31.88 2.14 0.11
C ILE A 173 -32.06 0.63 -0.05
N GLU A 174 -32.15 0.13 -1.28
CA GLU A 174 -32.23 -1.30 -1.54
C GLU A 174 -30.97 -2.01 -1.05
N GLU A 175 -31.09 -2.67 0.08
CA GLU A 175 -30.14 -3.72 0.46
C GLU A 175 -30.63 -4.99 -0.22
N GLY A 176 -29.95 -5.44 -1.25
CA GLY A 176 -30.22 -6.75 -1.81
C GLY A 176 -30.15 -7.80 -0.70
N GLY A 177 -31.28 -8.24 -0.13
CA GLY A 177 -31.26 -9.38 0.75
C GLY A 177 -31.94 -9.36 2.10
N GLY A 178 -33.05 -8.64 2.28
CA GLY A 178 -33.92 -8.86 3.45
C GLY A 178 -34.53 -10.26 3.49
N GLU A 179 -34.88 -10.83 2.37
CA GLU A 179 -35.44 -12.19 2.23
C GLU A 179 -34.45 -13.22 1.67
N GLU A 180 -33.39 -12.83 0.96
CA GLU A 180 -32.40 -13.73 0.35
C GLU A 180 -31.37 -14.31 1.34
N ARG A 181 -31.25 -13.82 2.58
CA ARG A 181 -30.42 -14.45 3.61
C ARG A 181 -30.84 -15.89 3.96
N ARG A 182 -32.08 -16.28 3.63
CA ARG A 182 -32.62 -17.64 3.87
C ARG A 182 -32.50 -18.57 2.66
N SER A 183 -32.25 -18.06 1.49
CA SER A 183 -32.07 -18.83 0.26
C SER A 183 -30.62 -18.64 -0.19
N GLY A 184 -29.84 -19.70 -0.21
CA GLY A 184 -28.41 -19.69 -0.59
C GLY A 184 -28.15 -18.79 -1.80
N GLY A 185 -27.22 -17.85 -1.65
CA GLY A 185 -27.00 -16.68 -2.48
C GLY A 185 -27.27 -16.87 -3.98
N ARG A 186 -28.13 -16.03 -4.54
CA ARG A 186 -28.38 -16.01 -5.99
C ARG A 186 -27.05 -15.86 -6.75
N LYS A 187 -26.78 -16.80 -7.64
CA LYS A 187 -25.58 -16.74 -8.50
C LYS A 187 -25.62 -15.45 -9.31
N LEU A 188 -24.46 -14.80 -9.43
CA LEU A 188 -24.29 -13.65 -10.30
C LEU A 188 -24.74 -14.01 -11.73
N GLU A 189 -25.47 -13.11 -12.37
CA GLU A 189 -25.78 -13.20 -13.78
C GLU A 189 -24.50 -13.13 -14.64
N ALA A 190 -24.55 -13.63 -15.85
CA ALA A 190 -23.36 -13.69 -16.71
C ALA A 190 -22.72 -12.31 -16.91
N ASP A 191 -23.51 -11.25 -17.05
CA ASP A 191 -23.03 -9.87 -17.24
C ASP A 191 -22.45 -9.28 -15.95
N GLU A 192 -23.00 -9.61 -14.79
CA GLU A 192 -22.46 -9.22 -13.48
C GLU A 192 -21.12 -9.90 -13.21
N ARG A 193 -21.04 -11.21 -13.50
CA ARG A 193 -19.78 -11.98 -13.38
C ARG A 193 -18.71 -11.43 -14.32
N ARG A 194 -19.08 -11.04 -15.55
CA ARG A 194 -18.19 -10.40 -16.49
C ARG A 194 -17.67 -9.05 -15.96
N SER A 195 -18.58 -8.22 -15.42
CA SER A 195 -18.21 -6.95 -14.79
C SER A 195 -17.25 -7.15 -13.62
N LEU A 196 -17.51 -8.14 -12.74
CA LEU A 196 -16.61 -8.49 -11.65
C LEU A 196 -15.20 -8.88 -12.14
N LEU A 197 -15.12 -9.73 -13.17
CA LEU A 197 -13.85 -10.11 -13.76
C LEU A 197 -13.09 -8.90 -14.31
N PHE A 198 -13.76 -7.99 -15.02
CA PHE A 198 -13.11 -6.78 -15.53
C PHE A 198 -12.70 -5.80 -14.42
N ILE A 199 -13.46 -5.68 -13.33
CA ILE A 199 -13.03 -4.89 -12.14
C ILE A 199 -11.77 -5.51 -11.55
N LEU A 200 -11.76 -6.81 -11.28
CA LEU A 200 -10.60 -7.49 -10.69
C LEU A 200 -9.38 -7.42 -11.60
N LEU A 201 -9.56 -7.59 -12.92
CA LEU A 201 -8.48 -7.40 -13.89
C LEU A 201 -7.95 -5.97 -13.88
N SER A 202 -8.82 -4.97 -13.85
CA SER A 202 -8.43 -3.56 -13.74
C SER A 202 -7.62 -3.32 -12.47
N ILE A 203 -8.03 -3.91 -11.33
CA ILE A 203 -7.31 -3.85 -10.06
C ILE A 203 -5.89 -4.41 -10.21
N VAL A 204 -5.75 -5.60 -10.79
CA VAL A 204 -4.43 -6.19 -11.04
C VAL A 204 -3.58 -5.24 -11.88
N LEU A 205 -4.12 -4.70 -12.97
CA LEU A 205 -3.37 -3.87 -13.91
C LEU A 205 -2.89 -2.55 -13.30
N TRP A 206 -3.77 -1.76 -12.62
CA TRP A 206 -3.28 -0.52 -12.01
C TRP A 206 -2.37 -0.77 -10.80
N PHE A 207 -2.57 -1.86 -10.05
CA PHE A 207 -1.62 -2.27 -8.99
C PHE A 207 -0.26 -2.66 -9.59
N MET A 208 -0.23 -3.35 -10.74
CA MET A 208 1.02 -3.66 -11.43
C MET A 208 1.76 -2.39 -11.87
N GLY A 209 1.05 -1.42 -12.45
CA GLY A 209 1.65 -0.13 -12.82
C GLY A 209 2.19 0.64 -11.62
N TYR A 210 1.38 0.83 -10.58
CA TYR A 210 1.74 1.60 -9.40
C TYR A 210 2.85 0.95 -8.58
N ASN A 211 2.76 -0.36 -8.32
CA ASN A 211 3.76 -1.05 -7.51
C ASN A 211 5.12 -1.19 -8.20
N ALA A 212 5.17 -1.21 -9.53
CA ALA A 212 6.45 -1.14 -10.24
C ALA A 212 7.20 0.15 -9.88
N VAL A 213 6.50 1.28 -9.95
CA VAL A 213 7.09 2.58 -9.61
C VAL A 213 7.47 2.63 -8.13
N THR A 214 6.55 2.33 -7.21
CA THR A 214 6.83 2.45 -5.76
C THR A 214 7.95 1.53 -5.28
N SER A 215 8.14 0.35 -5.90
CA SER A 215 9.19 -0.60 -5.52
C SER A 215 10.56 -0.30 -6.13
N LYS A 216 10.63 0.35 -7.30
CA LYS A 216 11.87 0.53 -8.08
C LYS A 216 12.28 1.99 -8.25
N TYR A 217 11.42 2.94 -7.86
CA TYR A 217 11.67 4.36 -8.08
C TYR A 217 12.94 4.86 -7.41
N SER A 218 13.30 4.37 -6.24
CA SER A 218 14.54 4.78 -5.56
C SER A 218 15.78 4.52 -6.43
N VAL A 219 15.85 3.34 -7.04
CA VAL A 219 16.95 2.98 -7.96
C VAL A 219 16.90 3.81 -9.25
N TYR A 220 15.69 4.06 -9.77
CA TYR A 220 15.51 4.90 -10.95
C TYR A 220 15.92 6.35 -10.71
N ALA A 221 15.50 6.93 -9.57
CA ALA A 221 15.80 8.31 -9.20
C ALA A 221 17.31 8.53 -9.05
N ASP A 222 18.01 7.61 -8.39
CA ASP A 222 19.44 7.66 -8.21
C ASP A 222 20.19 7.54 -9.55
N LYS A 223 19.93 6.46 -10.30
CA LYS A 223 20.74 6.11 -11.49
C LYS A 223 20.32 6.81 -12.78
N VAL A 224 19.05 7.16 -12.96
CA VAL A 224 18.53 7.78 -14.20
C VAL A 224 18.32 9.29 -14.05
N LEU A 225 17.83 9.73 -12.89
CA LEU A 225 17.53 11.13 -12.63
C LEU A 225 18.67 11.85 -11.90
N SER A 226 19.62 11.10 -11.29
CA SER A 226 20.70 11.61 -10.41
C SER A 226 20.14 12.52 -9.32
N ARG A 227 19.08 12.07 -8.62
CA ARG A 227 18.35 12.84 -7.61
C ARG A 227 17.91 12.00 -6.44
N ASP A 228 17.73 12.66 -5.30
CA ASP A 228 17.07 12.07 -4.14
C ASP A 228 15.59 11.79 -4.44
N PHE A 229 15.18 10.56 -4.16
CA PHE A 229 13.81 10.07 -4.35
C PHE A 229 12.85 10.49 -3.23
N ASN A 230 13.37 10.83 -2.04
CA ASN A 230 12.55 11.04 -0.84
C ASN A 230 11.56 12.19 -1.02
N MET A 231 12.01 13.33 -1.53
CA MET A 231 11.15 14.51 -1.70
C MET A 231 9.97 14.23 -2.64
N THR A 232 10.21 13.55 -3.75
CA THR A 232 9.14 13.22 -4.72
C THR A 232 8.13 12.23 -4.14
N LEU A 233 8.57 11.24 -3.35
CA LEU A 233 7.67 10.31 -2.68
C LEU A 233 6.87 10.98 -1.55
N ILE A 234 7.48 11.89 -0.80
CA ILE A 234 6.78 12.69 0.22
C ILE A 234 5.68 13.54 -0.43
N ILE A 235 5.98 14.20 -1.54
CA ILE A 235 5.00 15.00 -2.28
C ILE A 235 3.84 14.13 -2.77
N ALA A 236 4.12 12.97 -3.35
CA ALA A 236 3.09 12.03 -3.79
C ALA A 236 2.21 11.56 -2.62
N GLN A 237 2.81 11.21 -1.49
CA GLN A 237 2.10 10.77 -0.30
C GLN A 237 1.26 11.87 0.32
N ALA A 238 1.80 13.09 0.43
CA ALA A 238 1.07 14.24 0.94
C ALA A 238 -0.14 14.57 0.05
N ALA A 239 0.05 14.59 -1.28
CA ALA A 239 -1.01 14.80 -2.23
C ALA A 239 -2.11 13.73 -2.14
N ALA A 240 -1.75 12.46 -1.94
CA ALA A 240 -2.71 11.38 -1.72
C ALA A 240 -3.53 11.60 -0.44
N ILE A 241 -2.86 11.91 0.68
CA ILE A 241 -3.52 12.14 1.98
C ILE A 241 -4.54 13.26 1.90
N VAL A 242 -4.15 14.41 1.34
CA VAL A 242 -5.05 15.56 1.18
C VAL A 242 -6.24 15.23 0.26
N SER A 243 -6.04 14.35 -0.71
CA SER A 243 -7.06 14.00 -1.70
C SER A 243 -8.08 12.96 -1.21
N TYR A 244 -7.79 12.18 -0.18
CA TYR A 244 -8.69 11.08 0.24
C TYR A 244 -10.10 11.56 0.55
N LEU A 245 -10.27 12.58 1.38
CA LEU A 245 -11.60 13.08 1.76
C LEU A 245 -12.34 13.76 0.59
N PRO A 246 -11.74 14.73 -0.13
CA PRO A 246 -12.38 15.33 -1.30
C PRO A 246 -12.82 14.31 -2.34
N VAL A 247 -11.97 13.32 -2.62
CA VAL A 247 -12.28 12.25 -3.59
C VAL A 247 -13.45 11.37 -3.11
N GLY A 248 -13.51 11.05 -1.82
CA GLY A 248 -14.65 10.30 -1.25
C GLY A 248 -15.98 11.04 -1.43
N ILE A 249 -15.97 12.36 -1.24
CA ILE A 249 -17.14 13.23 -1.45
C ILE A 249 -17.51 13.30 -2.95
N ILE A 250 -16.54 13.52 -3.82
CA ILE A 250 -16.76 13.58 -5.28
C ILE A 250 -17.34 12.26 -5.78
N ALA A 251 -16.77 11.13 -5.34
CA ALA A 251 -17.20 9.81 -5.77
C ALA A 251 -18.65 9.49 -5.38
N SER A 252 -19.08 9.94 -4.21
CA SER A 252 -20.49 9.76 -3.79
C SER A 252 -21.47 10.59 -4.61
N LYS A 253 -21.04 11.69 -5.25
CA LYS A 253 -21.88 12.54 -6.12
C LYS A 253 -21.82 12.14 -7.60
N VAL A 254 -20.64 11.84 -8.11
CA VAL A 254 -20.40 11.60 -9.56
C VAL A 254 -20.54 10.12 -9.94
N GLY A 255 -20.34 9.22 -8.99
CA GLY A 255 -20.28 7.77 -9.17
C GLY A 255 -18.85 7.24 -9.15
N ARG A 256 -18.69 5.99 -8.68
CA ARG A 256 -17.37 5.37 -8.46
C ARG A 256 -16.64 5.06 -9.75
N LYS A 257 -17.34 4.53 -10.75
CA LYS A 257 -16.74 4.18 -12.05
C LYS A 257 -16.07 5.38 -12.72
N LYS A 258 -16.79 6.51 -12.80
CA LYS A 258 -16.26 7.73 -13.42
C LYS A 258 -15.06 8.28 -12.66
N THR A 259 -15.11 8.23 -11.34
CA THR A 259 -14.03 8.69 -10.46
C THR A 259 -12.78 7.81 -10.62
N ILE A 260 -12.94 6.47 -10.66
CA ILE A 260 -11.82 5.55 -10.94
C ILE A 260 -11.22 5.81 -12.32
N LEU A 261 -12.04 5.95 -13.36
CA LEU A 261 -11.55 6.25 -14.71
C LEU A 261 -10.72 7.55 -14.74
N ALA A 262 -11.19 8.61 -14.07
CA ALA A 262 -10.43 9.85 -13.94
C ALA A 262 -9.09 9.62 -13.22
N GLY A 263 -9.08 8.85 -12.13
CA GLY A 263 -7.87 8.47 -11.41
C GLY A 263 -6.88 7.68 -12.29
N VAL A 264 -7.37 6.71 -13.04
CA VAL A 264 -6.51 5.91 -13.94
C VAL A 264 -5.94 6.77 -15.07
N VAL A 265 -6.71 7.69 -15.64
CA VAL A 265 -6.22 8.66 -16.65
C VAL A 265 -5.13 9.55 -16.06
N MET A 266 -5.36 10.14 -14.87
CA MET A 266 -4.35 10.96 -14.20
C MET A 266 -3.07 10.17 -13.93
N LEU A 267 -3.19 8.91 -13.49
CA LEU A 267 -2.03 8.04 -13.23
C LEU A 267 -1.26 7.70 -14.52
N THR A 268 -1.98 7.43 -15.61
CA THR A 268 -1.39 7.15 -16.92
C THR A 268 -0.66 8.39 -17.47
N ILE A 269 -1.23 9.58 -17.31
CA ILE A 269 -0.59 10.84 -17.70
C ILE A 269 0.68 11.07 -16.86
N ALA A 270 0.59 10.89 -15.54
CA ALA A 270 1.73 11.08 -14.63
C ALA A 270 2.90 10.15 -15.00
N PHE A 271 2.65 8.86 -15.18
CA PHE A 271 3.68 7.90 -15.54
C PHE A 271 4.15 8.06 -17.00
N GLY A 272 3.22 8.35 -17.92
CA GLY A 272 3.55 8.64 -19.31
C GLY A 272 4.49 9.83 -19.43
N THR A 273 4.22 10.93 -18.75
CA THR A 273 5.12 12.10 -18.72
C THR A 273 6.44 11.77 -18.03
N ALA A 274 6.41 11.03 -16.91
CA ALA A 274 7.61 10.60 -16.20
C ALA A 274 8.54 9.71 -17.06
N SER A 275 8.01 9.01 -18.05
CA SER A 275 8.78 8.21 -19.01
C SER A 275 9.81 9.02 -19.81
N PHE A 276 9.56 10.30 -20.00
CA PHE A 276 10.42 11.23 -20.75
C PHE A 276 11.39 12.04 -19.87
N LEU A 277 11.23 11.97 -18.53
CA LEU A 277 12.09 12.73 -17.62
C LEU A 277 13.48 12.08 -17.50
N ARG A 278 14.52 12.94 -17.48
CA ARG A 278 15.94 12.56 -17.37
C ARG A 278 16.64 13.51 -16.36
N ALA A 279 17.90 13.27 -16.07
CA ALA A 279 18.71 14.03 -15.10
C ALA A 279 18.62 15.56 -15.26
N GLY A 280 18.52 16.06 -16.51
CA GLY A 280 18.38 17.50 -16.82
C GLY A 280 16.96 18.06 -16.76
N SER A 281 15.94 17.23 -16.48
CA SER A 281 14.54 17.66 -16.48
C SER A 281 14.21 18.57 -15.30
N SER A 282 13.19 19.44 -15.47
CA SER A 282 12.74 20.35 -14.42
C SER A 282 12.29 19.59 -13.15
N PRO A 283 12.82 19.92 -11.97
CA PRO A 283 12.37 19.36 -10.70
C PRO A 283 10.89 19.64 -10.42
N LEU A 284 10.42 20.81 -10.81
CA LEU A 284 9.03 21.20 -10.63
C LEU A 284 8.08 20.27 -11.40
N LEU A 285 8.40 19.98 -12.68
CA LEU A 285 7.59 19.08 -13.50
C LEU A 285 7.52 17.69 -12.88
N MET A 286 8.65 17.17 -12.38
CA MET A 286 8.70 15.89 -11.72
C MET A 286 7.84 15.85 -10.45
N ASN A 287 7.97 16.85 -9.59
CA ASN A 287 7.17 16.97 -8.37
C ASN A 287 5.67 17.09 -8.69
N CYS A 288 5.30 17.83 -9.73
CA CYS A 288 3.91 17.93 -10.21
C CYS A 288 3.39 16.57 -10.69
N MET A 289 4.19 15.78 -11.41
CA MET A 289 3.78 14.44 -11.86
C MET A 289 3.63 13.47 -10.69
N PHE A 290 4.51 13.52 -9.71
CA PHE A 290 4.36 12.70 -8.50
C PHE A 290 3.20 13.13 -7.62
N ALA A 291 2.92 14.43 -7.49
CA ALA A 291 1.70 14.92 -6.85
C ALA A 291 0.44 14.41 -7.58
N LEU A 292 0.43 14.50 -8.91
CA LEU A 292 -0.65 13.98 -9.74
C LEU A 292 -0.84 12.47 -9.56
N ALA A 293 0.26 11.71 -9.51
CA ALA A 293 0.22 10.26 -9.24
C ALA A 293 -0.34 9.95 -7.85
N GLY A 294 -0.02 10.75 -6.83
CA GLY A 294 -0.58 10.63 -5.49
C GLY A 294 -2.09 10.88 -5.45
N ILE A 295 -2.57 11.97 -6.08
CA ILE A 295 -4.00 12.27 -6.23
C ILE A 295 -4.72 11.15 -6.98
N ALA A 296 -4.13 10.70 -8.09
CA ALA A 296 -4.65 9.61 -8.92
C ALA A 296 -4.80 8.32 -8.13
N TRP A 297 -3.77 7.97 -7.36
CA TRP A 297 -3.78 6.78 -6.50
C TRP A 297 -4.86 6.85 -5.42
N ALA A 298 -4.99 7.99 -4.74
CA ALA A 298 -6.08 8.22 -3.79
C ALA A 298 -7.45 8.06 -4.45
N THR A 299 -7.62 8.61 -5.65
CA THR A 299 -8.86 8.57 -6.43
C THR A 299 -9.26 7.13 -6.80
N ILE A 300 -8.29 6.29 -7.13
CA ILE A 300 -8.52 4.87 -7.42
C ILE A 300 -8.84 4.10 -6.13
N ASN A 301 -8.01 4.23 -5.09
CA ASN A 301 -8.12 3.42 -3.88
C ASN A 301 -9.39 3.65 -3.09
N VAL A 302 -9.84 4.90 -2.96
CA VAL A 302 -11.08 5.24 -2.25
C VAL A 302 -12.29 4.53 -2.83
N ASN A 303 -12.29 4.27 -4.13
CA ASN A 303 -13.46 3.80 -4.87
C ASN A 303 -13.38 2.32 -5.29
N SER A 304 -12.18 1.77 -5.45
CA SER A 304 -12.00 0.41 -5.99
C SER A 304 -12.57 -0.68 -5.10
N PHE A 305 -12.27 -0.65 -3.82
CA PHE A 305 -12.79 -1.62 -2.86
C PHE A 305 -14.32 -1.53 -2.71
N PRO A 306 -14.92 -0.35 -2.43
CA PRO A 306 -16.38 -0.23 -2.40
C PRO A 306 -17.06 -0.69 -3.67
N MET A 307 -16.46 -0.49 -4.85
CA MET A 307 -17.04 -0.91 -6.12
C MET A 307 -17.11 -2.44 -6.27
N VAL A 308 -16.10 -3.16 -5.77
CA VAL A 308 -16.12 -4.64 -5.76
C VAL A 308 -17.17 -5.17 -4.78
N VAL A 309 -17.22 -4.59 -3.57
CA VAL A 309 -18.15 -5.01 -2.52
C VAL A 309 -19.61 -4.67 -2.88
N GLU A 310 -19.84 -3.63 -3.69
CA GLU A 310 -21.18 -3.27 -4.18
C GLU A 310 -21.81 -4.37 -5.03
N MET A 311 -21.01 -5.21 -5.67
CA MET A 311 -21.49 -6.38 -6.41
C MET A 311 -21.91 -7.55 -5.52
N CYS A 312 -21.66 -7.44 -4.20
CA CYS A 312 -22.08 -8.43 -3.22
C CYS A 312 -23.60 -8.44 -3.09
N ARG A 313 -24.18 -9.62 -3.12
CA ARG A 313 -25.58 -9.89 -2.81
C ARG A 313 -25.67 -10.87 -1.63
N GLY A 314 -26.60 -10.62 -0.74
CA GLY A 314 -26.98 -11.60 0.28
C GLY A 314 -25.94 -11.92 1.37
N GLY A 315 -25.07 -10.99 1.78
CA GLY A 315 -24.19 -11.18 2.94
C GLY A 315 -22.79 -11.74 2.66
N ASP A 316 -22.42 -11.91 1.38
CA ASP A 316 -21.11 -12.45 0.94
C ASP A 316 -19.98 -11.38 0.93
N VAL A 317 -20.08 -10.31 1.72
CA VAL A 317 -19.11 -9.20 1.75
C VAL A 317 -17.68 -9.71 1.95
N GLY A 318 -17.47 -10.65 2.86
CA GLY A 318 -16.16 -11.24 3.10
C GLY A 318 -15.55 -11.92 1.88
N LYS A 319 -16.37 -12.60 1.05
CA LYS A 319 -15.93 -13.23 -0.20
C LYS A 319 -15.47 -12.21 -1.23
N TYR A 320 -16.21 -11.12 -1.43
CA TYR A 320 -15.83 -10.06 -2.38
C TYR A 320 -14.64 -9.25 -1.88
N THR A 321 -14.54 -9.04 -0.57
CA THR A 321 -13.34 -8.51 0.08
C THR A 321 -12.14 -9.41 -0.20
N GLY A 322 -12.30 -10.73 -0.08
CA GLY A 322 -11.28 -11.71 -0.43
C GLY A 322 -10.85 -11.62 -1.90
N PHE A 323 -11.78 -11.50 -2.85
CA PHE A 323 -11.47 -11.33 -4.27
C PHE A 323 -10.65 -10.06 -4.54
N TYR A 324 -11.04 -8.93 -3.93
CA TYR A 324 -10.30 -7.68 -4.04
C TYR A 324 -8.86 -7.81 -3.54
N TYR A 325 -8.67 -8.38 -2.36
CA TYR A 325 -7.34 -8.55 -1.79
C TYR A 325 -6.51 -9.60 -2.52
N THR A 326 -7.12 -10.69 -2.99
CA THR A 326 -6.40 -11.68 -3.83
C THR A 326 -5.87 -11.02 -5.10
N ALA A 327 -6.68 -10.24 -5.80
CA ALA A 327 -6.27 -9.54 -7.03
C ALA A 327 -5.15 -8.52 -6.74
N SER A 328 -5.34 -7.65 -5.74
CA SER A 328 -4.38 -6.60 -5.42
C SER A 328 -3.06 -7.14 -4.85
N MET A 329 -3.10 -8.14 -3.97
CA MET A 329 -1.91 -8.74 -3.38
C MET A 329 -1.13 -9.59 -4.38
N ALA A 330 -1.80 -10.33 -5.26
CA ALA A 330 -1.14 -11.05 -6.34
C ALA A 330 -0.35 -10.08 -7.23
N ALA A 331 -0.96 -8.95 -7.62
CA ALA A 331 -0.26 -7.92 -8.38
C ALA A 331 0.93 -7.36 -7.61
N GLN A 332 0.78 -7.01 -6.31
CA GLN A 332 1.86 -6.50 -5.47
C GLN A 332 3.03 -7.46 -5.33
N THR A 333 2.75 -8.77 -5.24
CA THR A 333 3.77 -9.81 -5.09
C THR A 333 4.56 -10.03 -6.40
N ILE A 334 3.86 -10.06 -7.53
CA ILE A 334 4.45 -10.39 -8.83
C ILE A 334 5.19 -9.18 -9.44
N THR A 335 4.68 -7.97 -9.23
CA THR A 335 5.17 -6.75 -9.90
C THR A 335 6.64 -6.43 -9.63
N PRO A 336 7.17 -6.47 -8.38
CA PRO A 336 8.58 -6.15 -8.15
C PRO A 336 9.53 -7.08 -8.90
N TYR A 337 9.15 -8.34 -9.06
CA TYR A 337 9.91 -9.32 -9.83
C TYR A 337 9.86 -9.02 -11.34
N LEU A 338 8.65 -8.86 -11.90
CA LEU A 338 8.48 -8.58 -13.33
C LEU A 338 9.11 -7.25 -13.75
N SER A 339 8.90 -6.19 -12.96
CA SER A 339 9.50 -4.89 -13.22
C SER A 339 11.02 -4.91 -13.08
N GLY A 340 11.56 -5.66 -12.11
CA GLY A 340 12.99 -5.88 -11.97
C GLY A 340 13.58 -6.60 -13.19
N LEU A 341 12.99 -7.73 -13.58
CA LEU A 341 13.41 -8.49 -14.75
C LEU A 341 13.39 -7.63 -16.05
N LEU A 342 12.35 -6.80 -16.21
CA LEU A 342 12.27 -5.89 -17.35
C LEU A 342 13.38 -4.83 -17.29
N MET A 343 13.63 -4.24 -16.13
CA MET A 343 14.69 -3.23 -15.95
C MET A 343 16.08 -3.82 -16.20
N ASP A 344 16.32 -5.07 -15.80
CA ASP A 344 17.60 -5.76 -16.02
C ASP A 344 17.85 -6.06 -17.50
N ASN A 345 16.81 -6.40 -18.28
CA ASN A 345 16.93 -6.76 -19.68
C ASN A 345 16.77 -5.58 -20.67
N ALA A 346 15.84 -4.65 -20.40
CA ALA A 346 15.50 -3.52 -21.26
C ALA A 346 16.07 -2.17 -20.78
N GLY A 347 16.75 -2.19 -19.63
CA GLY A 347 17.33 -1.01 -19.00
C GLY A 347 16.37 -0.30 -18.02
N LEU A 348 16.96 0.51 -17.14
CA LEU A 348 16.25 1.19 -16.06
C LEU A 348 15.12 2.11 -16.55
N THR A 349 15.28 2.68 -17.75
CA THR A 349 14.29 3.59 -18.36
C THR A 349 12.98 2.90 -18.75
N ALA A 350 12.92 1.57 -18.74
CA ALA A 350 11.70 0.80 -19.01
C ALA A 350 10.65 0.87 -17.88
N LEU A 351 11.02 1.37 -16.69
CA LEU A 351 10.13 1.41 -15.52
C LEU A 351 8.82 2.17 -15.77
N PHE A 352 8.91 3.42 -16.19
CA PHE A 352 7.73 4.26 -16.40
C PHE A 352 6.92 3.87 -17.66
N PRO A 353 7.53 3.51 -18.81
CA PRO A 353 6.79 2.89 -19.91
C PRO A 353 5.99 1.66 -19.50
N TYR A 354 6.58 0.75 -18.72
CA TYR A 354 5.87 -0.40 -18.15
C TYR A 354 4.65 0.05 -17.35
N ALA A 355 4.84 0.96 -16.38
CA ALA A 355 3.76 1.46 -15.54
C ALA A 355 2.65 2.13 -16.37
N THR A 356 3.01 2.91 -17.39
CA THR A 356 2.08 3.59 -18.29
C THR A 356 1.23 2.59 -19.08
N VAL A 357 1.85 1.55 -19.64
CA VAL A 357 1.13 0.52 -20.39
C VAL A 357 0.11 -0.20 -19.51
N PHE A 358 0.52 -0.62 -18.31
CA PHE A 358 -0.38 -1.31 -17.39
C PHE A 358 -1.53 -0.44 -16.91
N THR A 359 -1.28 0.85 -16.62
CA THR A 359 -2.36 1.78 -16.24
C THR A 359 -3.29 2.10 -17.41
N ALA A 360 -2.76 2.23 -18.64
CA ALA A 360 -3.58 2.41 -19.82
C ALA A 360 -4.46 1.17 -20.11
N LEU A 361 -3.92 -0.04 -19.94
CA LEU A 361 -4.72 -1.27 -20.06
C LEU A 361 -5.80 -1.35 -18.96
N ALA A 362 -5.51 -0.87 -17.74
CA ALA A 362 -6.50 -0.76 -16.68
C ALA A 362 -7.66 0.18 -17.06
N PHE A 363 -7.37 1.28 -17.74
CA PHE A 363 -8.40 2.17 -18.28
C PHE A 363 -9.31 1.43 -19.27
N VAL A 364 -8.72 0.71 -20.23
CA VAL A 364 -9.47 -0.05 -21.23
C VAL A 364 -10.37 -1.11 -20.58
N THR A 365 -9.84 -1.91 -19.65
CA THR A 365 -10.63 -2.94 -18.96
C THR A 365 -11.76 -2.34 -18.13
N MET A 366 -11.51 -1.19 -17.48
CA MET A 366 -12.51 -0.50 -16.67
C MET A 366 -13.67 0.06 -17.51
N LEU A 367 -13.48 0.38 -18.78
CA LEU A 367 -14.58 0.79 -19.67
C LEU A 367 -15.66 -0.29 -19.83
N PHE A 368 -15.26 -1.57 -19.85
CA PHE A 368 -16.16 -2.70 -20.00
C PHE A 368 -16.95 -3.06 -18.75
N VAL A 369 -16.62 -2.45 -17.60
CA VAL A 369 -17.37 -2.65 -16.35
C VAL A 369 -18.73 -1.93 -16.45
N ARG A 370 -19.83 -2.64 -16.18
CA ARG A 370 -21.18 -2.11 -16.23
C ARG A 370 -21.90 -2.10 -14.89
N HIS A 371 -21.44 -2.91 -13.93
CA HIS A 371 -22.05 -3.10 -12.62
C HIS A 371 -21.08 -2.70 -11.49
N GLY A 372 -21.59 -2.50 -10.28
CA GLY A 372 -20.80 -2.11 -9.10
C GLY A 372 -20.70 -0.60 -8.88
N ASP A 373 -21.35 0.21 -9.72
CA ASP A 373 -21.42 1.67 -9.56
C ASP A 373 -22.76 2.05 -8.92
N SER A 374 -22.80 2.23 -7.60
CA SER A 374 -23.98 2.80 -6.95
C SER A 374 -23.90 4.32 -7.04
N LYS A 375 -24.77 4.90 -7.82
CA LYS A 375 -25.05 6.32 -7.75
C LYS A 375 -25.99 6.55 -6.57
N PRO A 376 -25.74 7.53 -5.70
CA PRO A 376 -26.74 7.96 -4.77
C PRO A 376 -27.93 8.48 -5.62
N GLU A 377 -29.05 7.81 -5.58
CA GLU A 377 -30.27 8.44 -6.02
C GLU A 377 -30.51 9.64 -5.13
N ALA A 378 -30.64 10.83 -5.72
CA ALA A 378 -30.92 12.06 -5.02
C ALA A 378 -32.31 11.95 -4.35
N ARG A 379 -32.34 11.39 -3.13
CA ARG A 379 -33.50 11.42 -2.26
C ARG A 379 -33.23 12.48 -1.20
N ARG A 380 -34.26 13.32 -0.95
CA ARG A 380 -34.22 14.46 -0.03
C ARG A 380 -33.64 14.14 1.38
N GLY A 381 -33.72 12.88 1.83
CA GLY A 381 -33.18 12.44 3.12
C GLY A 381 -31.66 12.22 3.14
N LEU A 382 -31.00 11.94 1.99
CA LEU A 382 -29.57 11.77 1.89
C LEU A 382 -28.81 13.10 1.71
N GLU A 383 -29.49 14.12 1.15
CA GLU A 383 -28.94 15.48 1.08
C GLU A 383 -28.83 16.13 2.46
N ALA A 384 -29.67 15.75 3.43
CA ALA A 384 -29.58 16.22 4.80
C ALA A 384 -28.35 15.68 5.56
N LEU A 385 -27.82 14.51 5.16
CA LEU A 385 -26.58 13.93 5.73
C LEU A 385 -25.29 14.52 5.10
N ASP A 386 -25.43 15.32 4.05
CA ASP A 386 -24.28 15.96 3.38
C ASP A 386 -24.01 17.39 3.91
N ASN A 387 -24.90 17.93 4.78
CA ASN A 387 -24.83 19.31 5.29
C ASN A 387 -24.43 19.43 6.77
N ASP A 388 -24.17 18.32 7.46
CA ASP A 388 -23.56 18.28 8.81
C ASP A 388 -22.12 17.70 8.67
#